data_40bb2f68b62b81e38afbe659f1b72060
#
_entry.id   40bb2f68b62b81e38afbe659f1b72060
#
_cell.length_a   1.000
_cell.length_b   1.000
_cell.length_c   1.000
_cell.angle_alpha   90.00
_cell.angle_beta   90.00
_cell.angle_gamma   90.00
#
_symmetry.space_group_name_H-M   'P 1'
#
loop_
_entity.id
_entity.type
_entity.pdbx_description
1 polymer ?
#
loop_
_entity_poly.entity_id
_entity_poly.type
_entity_poly.pdbx_seq_one_letter_code
_entity_poly.pdbx_strand_id
1 'polypeptide(L)'
;MLFLAVVDVHAQSIRIGSYEFPDGSVYQGEIVRGKPHGRGVTRFKNGDRHEGMYEKGKRHGHGTYEFADGEKYIGEWFQDQQHGWGTYYFINNNRYEGLWFRDYQHGKGTMYYYNGDVYVGNWDHDMRSGEGVYTFSGGASYNGSWKNDMKDGEGVFDWGDGNRYEGEWKENRKSGKGVFLYATGDKYVG
;
A
#
# COMPACT_ATOMS: atom_id res chain seq x y z
N MET A 1 28.06 -40.27 34.20
CA MET A 1 27.13 -39.38 34.90
C MET A 1 26.60 -38.36 33.84
N LEU A 2 25.44 -38.67 33.27
CA LEU A 2 24.84 -37.82 32.20
C LEU A 2 24.01 -36.73 32.91
N PHE A 3 24.39 -35.47 32.77
CA PHE A 3 23.54 -34.33 33.17
C PHE A 3 22.50 -34.08 32.08
N LEU A 4 21.26 -34.48 32.32
CA LEU A 4 20.10 -34.03 31.56
C LEU A 4 19.86 -32.56 31.92
N ALA A 5 20.18 -31.67 31.01
CA ALA A 5 19.73 -30.28 31.11
C ALA A 5 18.20 -30.25 30.89
N VAL A 6 17.46 -30.03 31.96
CA VAL A 6 16.03 -29.74 31.91
C VAL A 6 15.91 -28.32 31.28
N VAL A 7 15.53 -28.25 30.03
CA VAL A 7 15.13 -26.99 29.40
C VAL A 7 13.75 -26.66 29.97
N ASP A 8 13.71 -25.76 30.92
CA ASP A 8 12.49 -25.21 31.50
C ASP A 8 11.83 -24.30 30.45
N VAL A 9 10.99 -24.87 29.61
CA VAL A 9 10.13 -24.13 28.71
C VAL A 9 9.01 -23.49 29.55
N HIS A 10 9.27 -22.31 30.10
CA HIS A 10 8.24 -21.51 30.72
C HIS A 10 7.27 -21.09 29.62
N ALA A 11 6.20 -21.83 29.43
CA ALA A 11 5.07 -21.42 28.60
C ALA A 11 4.59 -20.05 29.12
N GLN A 12 4.80 -19.00 28.35
CA GLN A 12 4.37 -17.66 28.73
C GLN A 12 2.85 -17.68 28.82
N SER A 13 2.30 -17.46 30.02
CA SER A 13 0.85 -17.43 30.21
C SER A 13 0.26 -16.23 29.46
N ILE A 14 -0.51 -16.51 28.42
CA ILE A 14 -1.37 -15.54 27.75
C ILE A 14 -2.56 -15.29 28.65
N ARG A 15 -2.89 -14.03 28.92
CA ARG A 15 -4.12 -13.64 29.63
C ARG A 15 -4.90 -12.65 28.79
N ILE A 16 -6.20 -12.66 28.89
CA ILE A 16 -7.07 -11.62 28.33
C ILE A 16 -7.16 -10.48 29.36
N GLY A 17 -6.99 -9.24 28.91
CA GLY A 17 -7.01 -8.07 29.79
C GLY A 17 -7.05 -6.75 29.04
N SER A 18 -6.88 -5.67 29.80
CA SER A 18 -6.79 -4.31 29.31
C SER A 18 -5.39 -3.75 29.58
N TYR A 19 -4.94 -2.88 28.68
CA TYR A 19 -3.69 -2.14 28.83
C TYR A 19 -3.92 -0.69 28.38
N GLU A 20 -3.52 0.26 29.19
CA GLU A 20 -3.57 1.68 28.87
C GLU A 20 -2.17 2.14 28.43
N PHE A 21 -2.09 2.72 27.23
CA PHE A 21 -0.88 3.31 26.70
C PHE A 21 -0.61 4.67 27.36
N PRO A 22 0.65 5.19 27.32
CA PRO A 22 0.99 6.49 27.94
C PRO A 22 0.22 7.68 27.36
N ASP A 23 -0.29 7.59 26.14
CA ASP A 23 -1.11 8.60 25.47
C ASP A 23 -2.59 8.58 25.88
N GLY A 24 -2.99 7.62 26.71
CA GLY A 24 -4.36 7.39 27.15
C GLY A 24 -5.20 6.51 26.22
N SER A 25 -4.59 5.93 25.18
CA SER A 25 -5.23 4.91 24.34
C SER A 25 -5.42 3.62 25.12
N VAL A 26 -6.48 2.87 24.84
CA VAL A 26 -6.84 1.66 25.60
C VAL A 26 -6.88 0.45 24.69
N TYR A 27 -6.06 -0.55 25.02
CA TYR A 27 -6.05 -1.88 24.40
C TYR A 27 -6.90 -2.86 25.21
N GLN A 28 -7.58 -3.76 24.52
CA GLN A 28 -8.29 -4.92 25.09
C GLN A 28 -7.95 -6.15 24.25
N GLY A 29 -7.45 -7.20 24.87
CA GLY A 29 -7.04 -8.42 24.15
C GLY A 29 -6.06 -9.27 24.93
N GLU A 30 -5.26 -10.01 24.18
CA GLU A 30 -4.23 -10.90 24.72
C GLU A 30 -3.05 -10.10 25.27
N ILE A 31 -2.59 -10.44 26.45
CA ILE A 31 -1.47 -9.80 27.16
C ILE A 31 -0.45 -10.84 27.55
N VAL A 32 0.81 -10.57 27.22
CA VAL A 32 1.97 -11.35 27.63
C VAL A 32 2.99 -10.44 28.31
N ARG A 33 3.45 -10.81 29.48
CA ARG A 33 4.41 -10.02 30.30
C ARG A 33 3.98 -8.56 30.49
N GLY A 34 2.67 -8.33 30.69
CA GLY A 34 2.12 -7.01 30.94
C GLY A 34 2.01 -6.11 29.73
N LYS A 35 2.17 -6.61 28.51
CA LYS A 35 2.08 -5.84 27.26
C LYS A 35 1.08 -6.46 26.28
N PRO A 36 0.42 -5.68 25.43
CA PRO A 36 -0.35 -6.16 24.27
C PRO A 36 0.43 -7.20 23.48
N HIS A 37 -0.22 -8.33 23.19
CA HIS A 37 0.33 -9.42 22.41
C HIS A 37 -0.80 -10.18 21.76
N GLY A 38 -0.54 -11.00 20.70
CA GLY A 38 -1.59 -11.76 20.04
C GLY A 38 -2.74 -10.86 19.53
N ARG A 39 -3.97 -11.32 19.64
CA ARG A 39 -5.14 -10.60 19.14
C ARG A 39 -5.68 -9.58 20.12
N GLY A 40 -6.05 -8.40 19.62
CA GLY A 40 -6.71 -7.38 20.43
C GLY A 40 -7.19 -6.19 19.64
N VAL A 41 -7.84 -5.29 20.38
CA VAL A 41 -8.41 -4.04 19.87
C VAL A 41 -7.84 -2.88 20.66
N THR A 42 -7.32 -1.87 19.98
CA THR A 42 -6.96 -0.58 20.57
C THR A 42 -7.96 0.47 20.14
N ARG A 43 -8.47 1.25 21.11
CA ARG A 43 -9.19 2.50 20.88
C ARG A 43 -8.25 3.64 21.22
N PHE A 44 -7.90 4.42 20.21
CA PHE A 44 -7.00 5.54 20.35
C PHE A 44 -7.75 6.78 20.86
N LYS A 45 -7.06 7.66 21.56
CA LYS A 45 -7.64 8.88 22.13
C LYS A 45 -8.16 9.85 21.06
N ASN A 46 -7.59 9.81 19.85
CA ASN A 46 -8.02 10.63 18.72
C ASN A 46 -9.27 10.09 17.99
N GLY A 47 -9.81 8.96 18.44
CA GLY A 47 -10.98 8.33 17.85
C GLY A 47 -10.67 7.18 16.88
N ASP A 48 -9.42 6.97 16.53
CA ASP A 48 -9.01 5.85 15.70
C ASP A 48 -9.23 4.51 16.41
N ARG A 49 -9.28 3.43 15.64
CA ARG A 49 -9.42 2.07 16.14
C ARG A 49 -8.52 1.12 15.37
N HIS A 50 -7.78 0.28 16.08
CA HIS A 50 -7.07 -0.85 15.47
C HIS A 50 -7.60 -2.16 16.04
N GLU A 51 -7.87 -3.13 15.17
CA GLU A 51 -8.19 -4.51 15.52
C GLU A 51 -7.26 -5.45 14.76
N GLY A 52 -6.46 -6.22 15.47
CA GLY A 52 -5.46 -7.08 14.82
C GLY A 52 -4.49 -7.71 15.79
N MET A 53 -3.36 -8.08 15.23
CA MET A 53 -2.28 -8.74 15.94
C MET A 53 -1.33 -7.73 16.57
N TYR A 54 -0.76 -8.10 17.72
CA TYR A 54 0.22 -7.33 18.48
C TYR A 54 1.41 -8.18 18.86
N GLU A 55 2.58 -7.61 18.87
CA GLU A 55 3.79 -8.19 19.44
C GLU A 55 4.50 -7.17 20.34
N LYS A 56 4.72 -7.54 21.62
CA LYS A 56 5.45 -6.72 22.61
C LYS A 56 4.93 -5.28 22.74
N GLY A 57 3.61 -5.10 22.62
CA GLY A 57 2.94 -3.81 22.76
C GLY A 57 2.77 -3.02 21.46
N LYS A 58 3.20 -3.55 20.33
CA LYS A 58 3.14 -2.90 19.01
C LYS A 58 2.23 -3.68 18.07
N ARG A 59 1.57 -2.98 17.15
CA ARG A 59 0.84 -3.59 16.02
C ARG A 59 1.81 -4.41 15.19
N HIS A 60 1.44 -5.65 14.89
CA HIS A 60 2.30 -6.59 14.17
C HIS A 60 1.43 -7.65 13.50
N GLY A 61 1.85 -8.20 12.33
CA GLY A 61 1.03 -9.14 11.59
C GLY A 61 -0.22 -8.49 11.01
N HIS A 62 -1.29 -9.23 10.83
CA HIS A 62 -2.52 -8.73 10.19
C HIS A 62 -3.39 -7.88 11.13
N GLY A 63 -3.95 -6.80 10.60
CA GLY A 63 -4.89 -5.95 11.33
C GLY A 63 -5.66 -4.98 10.45
N THR A 64 -6.75 -4.45 11.00
CA THR A 64 -7.56 -3.38 10.44
C THR A 64 -7.38 -2.12 11.28
N TYR A 65 -7.05 -1.02 10.65
CA TYR A 65 -7.02 0.31 11.27
C TYR A 65 -8.11 1.17 10.64
N GLU A 66 -8.96 1.70 11.49
CA GLU A 66 -10.04 2.62 11.14
C GLU A 66 -9.67 3.99 11.69
N PHE A 67 -9.48 4.95 10.82
CA PHE A 67 -9.20 6.33 11.16
C PHE A 67 -10.49 7.05 11.54
N ALA A 68 -10.41 8.03 12.43
CA ALA A 68 -11.56 8.78 12.91
C ALA A 68 -12.26 9.59 11.80
N ASP A 69 -11.55 9.91 10.72
CA ASP A 69 -12.08 10.60 9.54
C ASP A 69 -12.79 9.67 8.55
N GLY A 70 -12.76 8.35 8.78
CA GLY A 70 -13.41 7.34 7.96
C GLY A 70 -12.50 6.61 6.98
N GLU A 71 -11.24 6.98 6.86
CA GLU A 71 -10.27 6.19 6.11
C GLU A 71 -10.03 4.83 6.77
N LYS A 72 -9.52 3.86 6.01
CA LYS A 72 -9.27 2.52 6.56
C LYS A 72 -8.09 1.84 5.89
N TYR A 73 -7.26 1.19 6.70
CA TYR A 73 -6.24 0.26 6.25
C TYR A 73 -6.55 -1.17 6.72
N ILE A 74 -6.42 -2.13 5.82
CA ILE A 74 -6.52 -3.57 6.10
C ILE A 74 -5.28 -4.24 5.54
N GLY A 75 -4.41 -4.77 6.39
CA GLY A 75 -3.18 -5.35 5.90
C GLY A 75 -2.20 -5.75 6.99
N GLU A 76 -0.97 -5.92 6.57
CA GLU A 76 0.13 -6.31 7.44
C GLU A 76 0.72 -5.10 8.16
N TRP A 77 1.17 -5.35 9.38
CA TRP A 77 1.81 -4.39 10.27
C TRP A 77 3.15 -4.92 10.74
N PHE A 78 4.13 -4.07 10.81
CA PHE A 78 5.42 -4.37 11.40
C PHE A 78 5.86 -3.24 12.33
N GLN A 79 5.90 -3.51 13.66
CA GLN A 79 6.33 -2.56 14.69
C GLN A 79 5.62 -1.19 14.62
N ASP A 80 4.27 -1.21 14.54
CA ASP A 80 3.36 -0.07 14.42
C ASP A 80 3.30 0.60 13.03
N GLN A 81 4.02 0.11 12.05
CA GLN A 81 4.02 0.64 10.68
C GLN A 81 3.26 -0.28 9.73
N GLN A 82 2.54 0.29 8.77
CA GLN A 82 1.99 -0.45 7.64
C GLN A 82 3.13 -1.08 6.86
N HIS A 83 3.01 -2.37 6.55
CA HIS A 83 4.07 -3.16 5.94
C HIS A 83 3.48 -4.30 5.13
N GLY A 84 4.30 -4.97 4.27
CA GLY A 84 3.83 -6.11 3.51
C GLY A 84 2.64 -5.78 2.62
N TRP A 85 1.70 -6.71 2.49
CA TRP A 85 0.51 -6.50 1.64
C TRP A 85 -0.63 -5.85 2.42
N GLY A 86 -1.28 -4.83 1.80
CA GLY A 86 -2.42 -4.16 2.42
C GLY A 86 -3.29 -3.40 1.44
N THR A 87 -4.51 -3.12 1.89
CA THR A 87 -5.50 -2.29 1.19
C THR A 87 -5.79 -1.05 2.00
N TYR A 88 -5.70 0.11 1.37
CA TYR A 88 -6.07 1.40 1.95
C TYR A 88 -7.29 1.98 1.23
N TYR A 89 -8.29 2.37 1.99
CA TYR A 89 -9.50 3.04 1.53
C TYR A 89 -9.42 4.50 1.94
N PHE A 90 -9.29 5.39 0.97
CA PHE A 90 -9.21 6.84 1.17
C PHE A 90 -10.59 7.45 1.30
N ILE A 91 -10.69 8.58 2.01
CA ILE A 91 -11.94 9.31 2.21
C ILE A 91 -12.56 9.79 0.89
N ASN A 92 -11.75 10.03 -0.13
CA ASN A 92 -12.18 10.44 -1.47
C ASN A 92 -12.65 9.27 -2.36
N ASN A 93 -12.89 8.08 -1.79
CA ASN A 93 -13.25 6.84 -2.47
C ASN A 93 -12.16 6.26 -3.41
N ASN A 94 -10.94 6.73 -3.35
CA ASN A 94 -9.82 6.02 -3.93
C ASN A 94 -9.53 4.76 -3.09
N ARG A 95 -8.91 3.76 -3.72
CA ARG A 95 -8.46 2.54 -3.03
C ARG A 95 -7.13 2.10 -3.58
N TYR A 96 -6.17 1.88 -2.69
CA TYR A 96 -4.90 1.26 -3.03
C TYR A 96 -4.86 -0.18 -2.54
N GLU A 97 -4.39 -1.09 -3.38
CA GLU A 97 -4.12 -2.50 -3.05
C GLU A 97 -2.70 -2.83 -3.47
N GLY A 98 -1.81 -3.13 -2.54
CA GLY A 98 -0.42 -3.39 -2.88
C GLY A 98 0.51 -3.53 -1.70
N LEU A 99 1.80 -3.46 -2.02
CA LEU A 99 2.85 -3.53 -1.02
C LEU A 99 3.03 -2.19 -0.31
N TRP A 100 3.35 -2.30 0.97
CA TRP A 100 3.64 -1.21 1.89
C TRP A 100 5.00 -1.41 2.52
N PHE A 101 5.74 -0.34 2.69
CA PHE A 101 7.00 -0.34 3.41
C PHE A 101 7.11 0.89 4.28
N ARG A 102 7.07 0.71 5.62
CA ARG A 102 7.19 1.78 6.62
C ARG A 102 6.21 2.93 6.38
N ASP A 103 4.92 2.58 6.30
CA ASP A 103 3.79 3.48 6.07
C ASP A 103 3.68 4.09 4.66
N TYR A 104 4.59 3.76 3.72
CA TYR A 104 4.55 4.21 2.33
C TYR A 104 4.07 3.11 1.38
N GLN A 105 3.28 3.47 0.38
CA GLN A 105 3.05 2.64 -0.79
C GLN A 105 4.39 2.37 -1.48
N HIS A 106 4.72 1.10 -1.70
CA HIS A 106 6.02 0.71 -2.21
C HIS A 106 5.93 -0.58 -3.03
N GLY A 107 6.85 -0.78 -4.01
CA GLY A 107 6.83 -1.98 -4.84
C GLY A 107 5.59 -2.09 -5.71
N LYS A 108 5.03 -3.27 -5.86
CA LYS A 108 3.86 -3.51 -6.71
C LYS A 108 2.56 -3.12 -6.03
N GLY A 109 1.69 -2.40 -6.77
CA GLY A 109 0.37 -2.04 -6.28
C GLY A 109 -0.57 -1.55 -7.36
N THR A 110 -1.85 -1.51 -7.01
CA THR A 110 -2.95 -1.01 -7.85
C THR A 110 -3.65 0.12 -7.12
N MET A 111 -3.79 1.26 -7.78
CA MET A 111 -4.64 2.36 -7.34
C MET A 111 -5.91 2.39 -8.18
N TYR A 112 -7.04 2.32 -7.53
CA TYR A 112 -8.35 2.54 -8.11
C TYR A 112 -8.79 3.96 -7.74
N TYR A 113 -8.97 4.81 -8.72
CA TYR A 113 -9.40 6.18 -8.52
C TYR A 113 -10.92 6.29 -8.56
N TYR A 114 -11.49 7.23 -7.81
CA TYR A 114 -12.94 7.45 -7.71
C TYR A 114 -13.60 7.77 -9.06
N ASN A 115 -12.83 8.31 -10.02
CA ASN A 115 -13.30 8.65 -11.38
C ASN A 115 -13.30 7.42 -12.32
N GLY A 116 -12.94 6.24 -11.83
CA GLY A 116 -12.87 5.00 -12.60
C GLY A 116 -11.53 4.74 -13.29
N ASP A 117 -10.56 5.62 -13.15
CA ASP A 117 -9.20 5.36 -13.62
C ASP A 117 -8.55 4.27 -12.76
N VAL A 118 -7.59 3.55 -13.34
CA VAL A 118 -6.82 2.52 -12.63
C VAL A 118 -5.35 2.64 -12.98
N TYR A 119 -4.48 2.60 -11.97
CA TYR A 119 -3.05 2.44 -12.16
C TYR A 119 -2.60 1.09 -11.59
N VAL A 120 -1.87 0.32 -12.38
CA VAL A 120 -1.22 -0.94 -11.96
C VAL A 120 0.26 -0.83 -12.25
N GLY A 121 1.10 -0.85 -11.23
CA GLY A 121 2.53 -0.68 -11.46
C GLY A 121 3.37 -0.65 -10.19
N ASN A 122 4.55 -0.08 -10.34
CA ASN A 122 5.48 0.10 -9.24
C ASN A 122 5.25 1.45 -8.53
N TRP A 123 5.55 1.43 -7.24
CA TRP A 123 5.44 2.56 -6.32
C TRP A 123 6.74 2.74 -5.55
N ASP A 124 7.09 3.95 -5.27
CA ASP A 124 8.19 4.31 -4.39
C ASP A 124 7.80 5.55 -3.58
N HIS A 125 7.70 5.41 -2.24
CA HIS A 125 7.32 6.47 -1.31
C HIS A 125 6.06 7.23 -1.77
N ASP A 126 4.94 6.49 -1.95
CA ASP A 126 3.62 6.96 -2.39
C ASP A 126 3.55 7.52 -3.81
N MET A 127 4.63 7.49 -4.58
CA MET A 127 4.68 7.95 -5.96
C MET A 127 4.80 6.78 -6.95
N ARG A 128 4.12 6.89 -8.09
CA ARG A 128 4.30 5.95 -9.21
C ARG A 128 5.74 6.06 -9.71
N SER A 129 6.41 4.91 -9.82
CA SER A 129 7.83 4.82 -10.19
C SER A 129 8.09 3.52 -10.95
N GLY A 130 9.12 3.47 -11.81
CA GLY A 130 9.39 2.28 -12.63
C GLY A 130 8.29 1.98 -13.64
N GLU A 131 8.02 0.72 -13.92
CA GLU A 131 7.04 0.32 -14.93
C GLU A 131 5.61 0.28 -14.37
N GLY A 132 4.66 0.77 -15.20
CA GLY A 132 3.25 0.73 -14.83
C GLY A 132 2.30 1.07 -15.97
N VAL A 133 1.07 0.62 -15.80
CA VAL A 133 -0.04 0.87 -16.72
C VAL A 133 -1.07 1.77 -16.04
N TYR A 134 -1.37 2.89 -16.66
CA TYR A 134 -2.49 3.76 -16.27
C TYR A 134 -3.60 3.61 -17.29
N THR A 135 -4.75 3.18 -16.86
CA THR A 135 -5.97 3.05 -17.68
C THR A 135 -6.95 4.13 -17.27
N PHE A 136 -7.29 4.98 -18.20
CA PHE A 136 -8.30 6.02 -18.02
C PHE A 136 -9.71 5.42 -18.17
N SER A 137 -10.66 5.89 -17.39
CA SER A 137 -12.05 5.44 -17.45
C SER A 137 -12.70 5.64 -18.83
N GLY A 138 -12.18 6.57 -19.64
CA GLY A 138 -12.58 6.80 -21.03
C GLY A 138 -12.00 5.83 -22.06
N GLY A 139 -11.21 4.81 -21.63
CA GLY A 139 -10.66 3.78 -22.51
C GLY A 139 -9.23 4.05 -23.02
N ALA A 140 -8.70 5.24 -22.84
CA ALA A 140 -7.29 5.51 -23.12
C ALA A 140 -6.37 4.79 -22.12
N SER A 141 -5.12 4.57 -22.50
CA SER A 141 -4.14 3.99 -21.57
C SER A 141 -2.71 4.49 -21.83
N TYR A 142 -1.90 4.46 -20.78
CA TYR A 142 -0.46 4.60 -20.87
C TYR A 142 0.21 3.37 -20.25
N ASN A 143 1.12 2.76 -21.00
CA ASN A 143 1.94 1.66 -20.54
C ASN A 143 3.41 2.03 -20.74
N GLY A 144 4.17 2.15 -19.67
CA GLY A 144 5.58 2.53 -19.76
C GLY A 144 6.17 2.97 -18.41
N SER A 145 7.29 3.68 -18.52
CA SER A 145 8.09 4.10 -17.38
C SER A 145 7.52 5.34 -16.69
N TRP A 146 7.62 5.34 -15.36
CA TRP A 146 7.17 6.39 -14.45
C TRP A 146 8.30 6.84 -13.55
N LYS A 147 8.33 8.11 -13.21
CA LYS A 147 9.24 8.69 -12.22
C LYS A 147 8.53 9.81 -11.48
N ASN A 148 8.42 9.68 -10.14
CA ASN A 148 7.79 10.69 -9.28
C ASN A 148 6.41 11.13 -9.83
N ASP A 149 5.52 10.16 -10.09
CA ASP A 149 4.17 10.35 -10.64
C ASP A 149 4.09 10.86 -12.09
N MET A 150 5.19 11.07 -12.76
CA MET A 150 5.25 11.52 -14.13
C MET A 150 5.64 10.40 -15.09
N LYS A 151 5.08 10.41 -16.30
CA LYS A 151 5.58 9.61 -17.43
C LYS A 151 6.98 10.09 -17.77
N ASP A 152 7.99 9.22 -17.65
CA ASP A 152 9.41 9.55 -17.86
C ASP A 152 10.17 8.29 -18.27
N GLY A 153 10.74 8.27 -19.46
CA GLY A 153 11.34 7.11 -20.11
C GLY A 153 10.53 6.61 -21.30
N GLU A 154 10.67 5.37 -21.66
CA GLU A 154 9.94 4.76 -22.78
C GLU A 154 8.48 4.44 -22.37
N GLY A 155 7.57 4.62 -23.33
CA GLY A 155 6.17 4.26 -23.08
C GLY A 155 5.26 4.43 -24.28
N VAL A 156 4.13 3.75 -24.19
CA VAL A 156 3.07 3.72 -25.19
C VAL A 156 1.84 4.41 -24.61
N PHE A 157 1.34 5.41 -25.30
CA PHE A 157 0.03 5.99 -25.04
C PHE A 157 -0.93 5.59 -26.16
N ASP A 158 -2.02 4.92 -25.77
CA ASP A 158 -3.13 4.57 -26.64
C ASP A 158 -4.32 5.44 -26.26
N TRP A 159 -4.89 6.16 -27.22
CA TRP A 159 -6.04 7.03 -26.98
C TRP A 159 -7.39 6.29 -26.94
N GLY A 160 -7.40 4.99 -27.32
CA GLY A 160 -8.62 4.20 -27.39
C GLY A 160 -9.49 4.50 -28.63
N ASP A 161 -9.08 5.45 -29.46
CA ASP A 161 -9.77 5.87 -30.69
C ASP A 161 -9.04 5.40 -31.98
N GLY A 162 -8.02 4.56 -31.81
CA GLY A 162 -7.14 4.07 -32.87
C GLY A 162 -5.86 4.87 -33.06
N ASN A 163 -5.71 6.01 -32.36
CA ASN A 163 -4.45 6.74 -32.31
C ASN A 163 -3.54 6.15 -31.22
N ARG A 164 -2.22 6.08 -31.51
CA ARG A 164 -1.23 5.55 -30.59
C ARG A 164 0.10 6.27 -30.75
N TYR A 165 0.76 6.57 -29.66
CA TYR A 165 2.15 7.04 -29.61
C TYR A 165 3.00 6.03 -28.87
N GLU A 166 4.16 5.69 -29.42
CA GLU A 166 5.18 4.85 -28.83
C GLU A 166 6.52 5.57 -28.92
N GLY A 167 7.20 5.81 -27.80
CA GLY A 167 8.46 6.52 -27.76
C GLY A 167 8.80 7.09 -26.39
N GLU A 168 9.74 8.03 -26.41
CA GLU A 168 10.29 8.64 -25.22
C GLU A 168 9.34 9.68 -24.61
N TRP A 169 9.34 9.71 -23.28
CA TRP A 169 8.58 10.66 -22.45
C TRP A 169 9.50 11.34 -21.47
N LYS A 170 9.27 12.61 -21.21
CA LYS A 170 9.93 13.39 -20.20
C LYS A 170 8.93 14.28 -19.49
N GLU A 171 8.78 14.11 -18.15
CA GLU A 171 7.89 14.92 -17.31
C GLU A 171 6.48 15.06 -17.93
N ASN A 172 5.85 13.93 -18.26
CA ASN A 172 4.53 13.79 -18.91
C ASN A 172 4.44 14.30 -20.37
N ARG A 173 5.51 14.74 -20.98
CA ARG A 173 5.54 15.22 -22.37
C ARG A 173 6.23 14.20 -23.27
N LYS A 174 5.77 14.09 -24.51
CA LYS A 174 6.49 13.37 -25.55
C LYS A 174 7.85 14.05 -25.76
N SER A 175 8.92 13.26 -25.86
CA SER A 175 10.29 13.75 -25.96
C SER A 175 11.11 12.81 -26.84
N GLY A 176 12.27 13.28 -27.30
CA GLY A 176 13.19 12.43 -28.05
C GLY A 176 12.53 11.76 -29.26
N LYS A 177 12.87 10.48 -29.48
CA LYS A 177 12.37 9.71 -30.60
C LYS A 177 11.05 9.03 -30.31
N GLY A 178 10.18 8.99 -31.32
CA GLY A 178 8.94 8.25 -31.18
C GLY A 178 8.22 8.04 -32.50
N VAL A 179 7.18 7.23 -32.43
CA VAL A 179 6.32 6.86 -33.53
C VAL A 179 4.89 7.21 -33.14
N PHE A 180 4.22 7.99 -33.95
CA PHE A 180 2.78 8.21 -33.86
C PHE A 180 2.07 7.41 -34.97
N LEU A 181 1.13 6.59 -34.57
CA LEU A 181 0.23 5.85 -35.46
C LEU A 181 -1.14 6.50 -35.37
N TYR A 182 -1.65 6.95 -36.52
CA TYR A 182 -2.97 7.55 -36.62
C TYR A 182 -4.04 6.48 -36.84
N ALA A 183 -5.26 6.74 -36.38
CA ALA A 183 -6.42 5.89 -36.62
C ALA A 183 -6.69 5.65 -38.14
N THR A 184 -6.24 6.54 -39.01
CA THR A 184 -6.29 6.41 -40.46
C THR A 184 -5.33 5.35 -41.02
N GLY A 185 -4.37 4.88 -40.22
CA GLY A 185 -3.27 3.99 -40.63
C GLY A 185 -1.99 4.74 -41.03
N ASP A 186 -2.01 6.06 -41.03
CA ASP A 186 -0.81 6.87 -41.29
C ASP A 186 0.17 6.75 -40.14
N LYS A 187 1.46 6.98 -40.45
CA LYS A 187 2.55 6.87 -39.48
C LYS A 187 3.46 8.10 -39.55
N TYR A 188 3.74 8.70 -38.41
CA TYR A 188 4.78 9.71 -38.26
C TYR A 188 5.91 9.15 -37.40
N VAL A 189 7.17 9.40 -37.81
CA VAL A 189 8.39 9.04 -37.09
C VAL A 189 9.22 10.30 -36.91
N GLY A 190 9.57 10.61 -35.67
CA GLY A 190 10.34 11.82 -35.36
C GLY A 190 11.05 11.77 -34.01
#